data_46812d35232bfbda9012b2898a1e2db0
#
_entry.id   46812d35232bfbda9012b2898a1e2db0
#
_cell.length_a   1.000
_cell.length_b   1.000
_cell.length_c   1.000
_cell.angle_alpha   90.00
_cell.angle_beta   90.00
_cell.angle_gamma   90.00
#
_symmetry.space_group_name_H-M   'P 1'
#
loop_
_entity.id
_entity.type
_entity.pdbx_description
1 polymer ?
#
loop_
_entity_poly.entity_id
_entity_poly.type
_entity_poly.pdbx_seq_one_letter_code
_entity_poly.pdbx_strand_id
1 'polypeptide(L)'
;MGLLEKAGQLETAAPEPVKVTPQPEEAVPPVESEPAPESKKRSRRKRKERKRREPRQKRQRVAKVLPEEFESATRGQSAIRRLSDFAVSWGWCLPLVAFSAWGSYFDPTYFVVIGLLLIGFNLGFMPYSTGRTVGNWISRTTYVNSKSKRPHQSYILFKGLTFPFILIGLILLLTATSTGFGTNSGKALLGIGILMAAPPFLDYLFYRLKKDDMGLWDTLYGGVWMVRTTKTAEAKGWLKRLEQLGDYSDSQGWFKDGDEEEPGAAE
;
A
#
# COMPACT_ATOMS: atom_id res chain seq x y z
N MET A 1 28.43 18.09 38.06
CA MET A 1 27.06 18.05 38.62
C MET A 1 26.15 17.55 37.52
N GLY A 2 25.67 16.32 37.67
CA GLY A 2 25.17 15.51 36.58
C GLY A 2 23.65 15.56 36.39
N LEU A 3 23.23 15.25 35.20
CA LEU A 3 21.85 15.19 34.71
C LEU A 3 20.93 14.20 35.47
N LEU A 4 21.46 13.42 36.42
CA LEU A 4 20.72 12.45 37.24
C LEU A 4 20.05 13.08 38.48
N GLU A 5 20.42 14.30 38.88
CA GLU A 5 19.83 14.97 40.05
C GLU A 5 18.50 15.69 39.73
N LYS A 6 18.18 15.85 38.44
CA LYS A 6 16.94 16.48 37.98
C LYS A 6 15.77 15.52 37.73
N ALA A 7 16.03 14.23 37.71
CA ALA A 7 15.00 13.20 37.56
C ALA A 7 14.26 12.83 38.83
N GLY A 8 14.83 13.16 40.02
CA GLY A 8 14.25 12.83 41.33
C GLY A 8 13.20 13.80 41.87
N GLN A 9 12.94 14.94 41.18
CA GLN A 9 12.02 15.96 41.70
C GLN A 9 10.63 15.96 41.03
N LEU A 10 10.35 15.03 40.15
CA LEU A 10 9.05 14.96 39.43
C LEU A 10 8.09 13.88 39.96
N GLU A 11 8.45 13.16 41.02
CA GLU A 11 7.67 12.02 41.50
C GLU A 11 6.89 12.25 42.81
N THR A 12 6.67 13.51 43.20
CA THR A 12 5.89 13.84 44.41
C THR A 12 4.86 14.94 44.17
N ALA A 13 3.87 14.66 43.33
CA ALA A 13 2.62 15.42 43.31
C ALA A 13 1.45 14.47 42.97
N ALA A 14 0.97 13.75 43.98
CA ALA A 14 -0.33 13.09 43.94
C ALA A 14 -1.44 14.15 44.00
N PRO A 15 -2.48 14.09 43.15
CA PRO A 15 -3.62 15.00 43.23
C PRO A 15 -4.51 14.63 44.41
N GLU A 16 -4.81 15.62 45.25
CA GLU A 16 -5.77 15.52 46.37
C GLU A 16 -7.20 15.21 45.84
N PRO A 17 -7.99 14.43 46.62
CA PRO A 17 -9.38 14.13 46.25
C PRO A 17 -10.30 15.33 46.46
N VAL A 18 -10.96 15.76 45.41
CA VAL A 18 -12.00 16.80 45.41
C VAL A 18 -13.20 16.32 46.27
N LYS A 19 -13.42 16.97 47.42
CA LYS A 19 -14.63 16.84 48.23
C LYS A 19 -15.84 17.39 47.47
N VAL A 20 -16.74 16.51 47.08
CA VAL A 20 -18.06 16.88 46.55
C VAL A 20 -18.97 17.20 47.76
N THR A 21 -19.37 18.46 47.90
CA THR A 21 -20.36 18.92 48.88
C THR A 21 -21.76 18.64 48.28
N PRO A 22 -22.68 18.02 49.02
CA PRO A 22 -24.05 17.82 48.57
C PRO A 22 -24.84 19.13 48.66
N GLN A 23 -25.44 19.51 47.54
CA GLN A 23 -26.38 20.64 47.47
C GLN A 23 -27.78 20.22 47.95
N PRO A 24 -28.53 21.07 48.68
CA PRO A 24 -29.81 20.70 49.24
C PRO A 24 -30.89 20.53 48.17
N GLU A 25 -31.71 19.55 48.39
CA GLU A 25 -32.89 19.14 47.63
C GLU A 25 -33.99 20.21 47.76
N GLU A 26 -34.25 20.85 46.64
CA GLU A 26 -35.35 21.87 46.53
C GLU A 26 -36.65 21.18 46.11
N ALA A 27 -37.69 21.33 46.88
CA ALA A 27 -38.99 20.68 46.75
C ALA A 27 -39.71 21.04 45.45
N VAL A 28 -40.08 20.01 44.68
CA VAL A 28 -40.89 20.15 43.49
C VAL A 28 -42.35 20.17 43.82
N PRO A 29 -43.17 21.17 43.33
CA PRO A 29 -44.61 21.18 43.49
C PRO A 29 -45.29 20.19 42.54
N PRO A 30 -46.49 19.70 42.85
CA PRO A 30 -47.19 18.64 42.10
C PRO A 30 -47.58 19.09 40.71
N VAL A 31 -47.15 18.36 39.70
CA VAL A 31 -47.48 18.60 38.29
C VAL A 31 -48.83 17.97 37.97
N GLU A 32 -49.72 18.82 37.56
CA GLU A 32 -51.03 18.58 36.95
C GLU A 32 -50.93 17.72 35.68
N SER A 33 -51.82 16.73 35.57
CA SER A 33 -51.85 15.75 34.49
C SER A 33 -52.31 16.40 33.18
N GLU A 34 -51.37 16.56 32.22
CA GLU A 34 -51.68 16.92 30.81
C GLU A 34 -51.97 15.72 29.93
N PRO A 35 -52.91 15.80 28.96
CA PRO A 35 -53.34 14.69 28.13
C PRO A 35 -52.30 14.31 27.07
N ALA A 36 -52.22 13.05 26.75
CA ALA A 36 -51.28 12.41 25.85
C ALA A 36 -51.18 13.01 24.45
N PRO A 37 -49.97 13.22 23.86
CA PRO A 37 -49.84 13.80 22.53
C PRO A 37 -49.96 12.73 21.43
N GLU A 38 -51.13 12.67 20.75
CA GLU A 38 -51.31 11.86 19.52
C GLU A 38 -50.52 12.36 18.30
N SER A 39 -49.86 13.51 18.38
CA SER A 39 -49.19 14.12 17.23
C SER A 39 -47.84 13.59 16.82
N LYS A 40 -47.13 12.78 17.67
CA LYS A 40 -45.78 12.31 17.37
C LYS A 40 -45.71 11.10 16.39
N LYS A 41 -46.82 10.34 16.24
CA LYS A 41 -46.87 9.21 15.30
C LYS A 41 -47.02 9.63 13.83
N ARG A 42 -47.68 10.77 13.55
CA ARG A 42 -47.88 11.28 12.18
C ARG A 42 -46.61 11.89 11.57
N SER A 43 -45.78 12.53 12.36
CA SER A 43 -44.52 13.12 11.86
C SER A 43 -43.44 12.09 11.52
N ARG A 44 -43.39 10.96 12.28
CA ARG A 44 -42.46 9.85 11.99
C ARG A 44 -42.83 9.08 10.71
N ARG A 45 -44.11 8.95 10.35
CA ARG A 45 -44.55 8.34 9.08
C ARG A 45 -44.17 9.20 7.87
N LYS A 46 -44.39 10.53 7.91
CA LYS A 46 -43.96 11.44 6.82
C LYS A 46 -42.44 11.49 6.62
N ARG A 47 -41.66 11.35 7.70
CA ARG A 47 -40.18 11.32 7.61
C ARG A 47 -39.64 10.00 7.04
N LYS A 48 -40.32 8.84 7.27
CA LYS A 48 -40.01 7.55 6.64
C LYS A 48 -40.40 7.53 5.16
N GLU A 49 -41.48 8.18 4.74
CA GLU A 49 -41.85 8.21 3.33
C GLU A 49 -40.94 9.13 2.49
N ARG A 50 -40.46 10.27 3.04
CA ARG A 50 -39.48 11.13 2.34
C ARG A 50 -38.13 10.44 2.13
N LYS A 51 -37.68 9.58 3.06
CA LYS A 51 -36.40 8.80 2.89
C LYS A 51 -36.52 7.69 1.85
N ARG A 52 -37.72 7.34 1.38
CA ARG A 52 -37.92 6.21 0.45
C ARG A 52 -37.97 6.64 -1.02
N ARG A 53 -37.90 7.95 -1.33
CA ARG A 53 -38.22 8.47 -2.67
C ARG A 53 -37.10 9.17 -3.43
N GLU A 54 -35.86 9.11 -3.01
CA GLU A 54 -34.77 9.48 -3.90
C GLU A 54 -34.06 8.21 -4.39
N PRO A 55 -34.32 7.77 -5.64
CA PRO A 55 -33.47 6.77 -6.24
C PRO A 55 -32.09 7.42 -6.32
N ARG A 56 -31.17 6.93 -5.48
CA ARG A 56 -29.75 7.29 -5.55
C ARG A 56 -29.34 7.08 -6.99
N GLN A 57 -29.19 8.15 -7.76
CA GLN A 57 -28.64 8.10 -9.12
C GLN A 57 -27.36 7.28 -9.03
N LYS A 58 -27.38 6.08 -9.62
CA LYS A 58 -26.17 5.25 -9.74
C LYS A 58 -25.17 6.11 -10.48
N ARG A 59 -24.16 6.62 -9.76
CA ARG A 59 -23.04 7.32 -10.39
C ARG A 59 -22.56 6.41 -11.51
N GLN A 60 -22.78 6.83 -12.73
CA GLN A 60 -22.23 6.13 -13.91
C GLN A 60 -20.72 6.02 -13.67
N ARG A 61 -20.22 4.81 -13.61
CA ARG A 61 -18.79 4.56 -13.49
C ARG A 61 -18.20 5.01 -14.83
N VAL A 62 -17.60 6.19 -14.82
CA VAL A 62 -16.80 6.65 -15.97
C VAL A 62 -15.70 5.62 -16.17
N ALA A 63 -15.57 5.13 -17.41
CA ALA A 63 -14.47 4.23 -17.75
C ALA A 63 -13.15 4.94 -17.42
N LYS A 64 -12.27 4.23 -16.72
CA LYS A 64 -10.96 4.76 -16.37
C LYS A 64 -10.09 4.58 -17.62
N VAL A 65 -9.69 5.67 -18.23
CA VAL A 65 -8.86 5.71 -19.44
C VAL A 65 -7.56 6.42 -19.07
N LEU A 66 -6.45 5.97 -19.67
CA LEU A 66 -5.18 6.68 -19.59
C LEU A 66 -5.34 8.06 -20.21
N PRO A 67 -4.92 9.16 -19.54
CA PRO A 67 -4.94 10.49 -20.15
C PRO A 67 -4.05 10.53 -21.39
N GLU A 68 -4.51 11.19 -22.45
CA GLU A 68 -3.85 11.27 -23.76
C GLU A 68 -2.45 11.91 -23.74
N GLU A 69 -2.15 12.66 -22.67
CA GLU A 69 -0.86 13.31 -22.46
C GLU A 69 0.27 12.31 -22.11
N PHE A 70 -0.07 11.06 -21.78
CA PHE A 70 0.88 10.08 -21.28
C PHE A 70 0.95 8.85 -22.17
N GLU A 71 2.18 8.42 -22.43
CA GLU A 71 2.47 7.17 -23.12
C GLU A 71 2.65 6.03 -22.11
N SER A 72 2.03 4.89 -22.36
CA SER A 72 2.17 3.71 -21.50
C SER A 72 3.62 3.21 -21.50
N ALA A 73 4.11 2.74 -20.34
CA ALA A 73 5.43 2.14 -20.26
C ALA A 73 5.48 0.81 -21.02
N THR A 74 6.59 0.56 -21.71
CA THR A 74 6.84 -0.68 -22.44
C THR A 74 6.95 -1.88 -21.52
N ARG A 75 6.81 -3.09 -22.06
CA ARG A 75 7.04 -4.35 -21.30
C ARG A 75 8.46 -4.42 -20.75
N GLY A 76 9.45 -4.00 -21.55
CA GLY A 76 10.85 -3.94 -21.14
C GLY A 76 11.07 -2.99 -19.97
N GLN A 77 10.52 -1.78 -20.03
CA GLN A 77 10.57 -0.84 -18.92
C GLN A 77 9.92 -1.39 -17.64
N SER A 78 8.78 -2.08 -17.80
CA SER A 78 8.09 -2.73 -16.70
C SER A 78 8.91 -3.85 -16.05
N ALA A 79 9.61 -4.64 -16.86
CA ALA A 79 10.49 -5.71 -16.39
C ALA A 79 11.70 -5.15 -15.63
N ILE A 80 12.40 -4.16 -16.20
CA ILE A 80 13.54 -3.51 -15.55
C ILE A 80 13.14 -2.86 -14.24
N ARG A 81 12.01 -2.15 -14.20
CA ARG A 81 11.49 -1.59 -12.95
C ARG A 81 11.31 -2.67 -11.88
N ARG A 82 10.62 -3.77 -12.23
CA ARG A 82 10.38 -4.86 -11.27
C ARG A 82 11.68 -5.50 -10.79
N LEU A 83 12.60 -5.75 -11.70
CA LEU A 83 13.91 -6.36 -11.39
C LEU A 83 14.74 -5.43 -10.48
N SER A 84 14.80 -4.14 -10.81
CA SER A 84 15.54 -3.14 -10.01
C SER A 84 14.91 -2.96 -8.62
N ASP A 85 13.58 -2.82 -8.54
CA ASP A 85 12.88 -2.73 -7.25
C ASP A 85 13.07 -4.00 -6.41
N PHE A 86 13.05 -5.17 -7.05
CA PHE A 86 13.33 -6.44 -6.39
C PHE A 86 14.77 -6.49 -5.89
N ALA A 87 15.76 -6.15 -6.72
CA ALA A 87 17.17 -6.18 -6.35
C ALA A 87 17.45 -5.25 -5.15
N VAL A 88 16.90 -4.04 -5.14
CA VAL A 88 17.11 -3.10 -4.04
C VAL A 88 16.36 -3.52 -2.78
N SER A 89 15.09 -3.94 -2.89
CA SER A 89 14.27 -4.25 -1.72
C SER A 89 14.51 -5.66 -1.17
N TRP A 90 14.86 -6.63 -2.01
CA TRP A 90 14.91 -8.06 -1.65
C TRP A 90 16.21 -8.75 -1.99
N GLY A 91 17.15 -8.10 -2.73
CA GLY A 91 18.44 -8.67 -3.13
C GLY A 91 19.30 -9.14 -1.94
N TRP A 92 19.10 -8.54 -0.77
CA TRP A 92 19.75 -8.93 0.48
C TRP A 92 19.38 -10.36 0.97
N CYS A 93 18.23 -10.88 0.53
CA CYS A 93 17.81 -12.24 0.85
C CYS A 93 18.69 -13.30 0.15
N LEU A 94 19.26 -12.98 -1.01
CA LEU A 94 20.06 -13.92 -1.79
C LEU A 94 21.30 -14.44 -1.03
N PRO A 95 22.19 -13.57 -0.48
CA PRO A 95 23.30 -14.04 0.33
C PRO A 95 22.84 -14.77 1.59
N LEU A 96 21.74 -14.33 2.22
CA LEU A 96 21.17 -14.99 3.39
C LEU A 96 20.75 -16.43 3.09
N VAL A 97 20.07 -16.66 1.98
CA VAL A 97 19.69 -18.00 1.51
C VAL A 97 20.92 -18.82 1.17
N ALA A 98 21.90 -18.23 0.48
CA ALA A 98 23.14 -18.92 0.10
C ALA A 98 23.93 -19.39 1.32
N PHE A 99 24.14 -18.56 2.33
CA PHE A 99 24.82 -18.93 3.57
C PHE A 99 24.05 -19.98 4.36
N SER A 100 22.73 -19.87 4.43
CA SER A 100 21.88 -20.86 5.09
C SER A 100 21.94 -22.22 4.39
N ALA A 101 21.95 -22.24 3.06
CA ALA A 101 22.06 -23.46 2.26
C ALA A 101 23.43 -24.10 2.37
N TRP A 102 24.50 -23.33 2.60
CA TRP A 102 25.87 -23.84 2.79
C TRP A 102 26.09 -24.51 4.15
N GLY A 103 25.09 -24.44 5.04
CA GLY A 103 25.17 -25.07 6.35
C GLY A 103 26.07 -24.36 7.35
N SER A 104 26.55 -23.16 7.05
CA SER A 104 27.32 -22.33 7.97
C SER A 104 26.42 -21.69 9.00
N TYR A 105 26.75 -21.84 10.29
CA TYR A 105 26.08 -21.06 11.33
C TYR A 105 26.45 -19.58 11.17
N PHE A 106 25.45 -18.76 10.94
CA PHE A 106 25.63 -17.33 10.75
C PHE A 106 24.43 -16.57 11.35
N ASP A 107 24.69 -15.44 11.97
CA ASP A 107 23.65 -14.60 12.55
C ASP A 107 22.98 -13.75 11.44
N PRO A 108 21.70 -13.98 11.10
CA PRO A 108 21.01 -13.25 10.05
C PRO A 108 20.63 -11.81 10.44
N THR A 109 20.78 -11.42 11.70
CA THR A 109 20.25 -10.17 12.26
C THR A 109 20.70 -8.95 11.46
N TYR A 110 21.97 -8.84 11.12
CA TYR A 110 22.51 -7.71 10.37
C TYR A 110 21.92 -7.63 8.96
N PHE A 111 21.76 -8.75 8.28
CA PHE A 111 21.15 -8.80 6.94
C PHE A 111 19.68 -8.40 6.98
N VAL A 112 18.95 -8.85 8.00
CA VAL A 112 17.53 -8.49 8.18
C VAL A 112 17.41 -7.00 8.46
N VAL A 113 18.25 -6.43 9.33
CA VAL A 113 18.22 -4.97 9.63
C VAL A 113 18.52 -4.15 8.36
N ILE A 114 19.58 -4.50 7.63
CA ILE A 114 19.93 -3.84 6.37
C ILE A 114 18.79 -3.99 5.36
N GLY A 115 18.20 -5.17 5.26
CA GLY A 115 17.09 -5.45 4.38
C GLY A 115 15.86 -4.60 4.68
N LEU A 116 15.49 -4.47 5.95
CA LEU A 116 14.38 -3.60 6.37
C LEU A 116 14.66 -2.13 6.04
N LEU A 117 15.90 -1.67 6.22
CA LEU A 117 16.31 -0.31 5.84
C LEU A 117 16.21 -0.10 4.32
N LEU A 118 16.64 -1.07 3.50
CA LEU A 118 16.55 -1.00 2.04
C LEU A 118 15.08 -1.02 1.55
N ILE A 119 14.24 -1.83 2.16
CA ILE A 119 12.79 -1.84 1.88
C ILE A 119 12.17 -0.49 2.25
N GLY A 120 12.43 0.01 3.46
CA GLY A 120 11.95 1.31 3.92
C GLY A 120 12.46 2.46 3.03
N PHE A 121 13.70 2.39 2.58
CA PHE A 121 14.27 3.34 1.64
C PHE A 121 13.55 3.30 0.29
N ASN A 122 13.45 2.14 -0.35
CA ASN A 122 12.92 2.02 -1.71
C ASN A 122 11.39 2.18 -1.78
N LEU A 123 10.63 1.61 -0.84
CA LEU A 123 9.17 1.64 -0.85
C LEU A 123 8.57 2.76 -0.01
N GLY A 124 9.34 3.35 0.91
CA GLY A 124 8.91 4.43 1.80
C GLY A 124 9.54 5.78 1.42
N PHE A 125 10.83 5.94 1.72
CA PHE A 125 11.53 7.22 1.59
C PHE A 125 11.59 7.74 0.14
N MET A 126 11.94 6.88 -0.82
CA MET A 126 12.03 7.26 -2.23
C MET A 126 10.70 7.77 -2.81
N PRO A 127 9.58 7.06 -2.66
CA PRO A 127 8.30 7.56 -3.12
C PRO A 127 7.84 8.81 -2.36
N TYR A 128 8.20 8.93 -1.08
CA TYR A 128 7.89 10.14 -0.30
C TYR A 128 8.62 11.37 -0.83
N SER A 129 9.92 11.27 -1.05
CA SER A 129 10.77 12.39 -1.44
C SER A 129 10.70 12.74 -2.93
N THR A 130 10.62 11.71 -3.80
CA THR A 130 10.71 11.89 -5.26
C THR A 130 9.42 11.50 -6.00
N GLY A 131 8.51 10.79 -5.33
CA GLY A 131 7.30 10.23 -5.94
C GLY A 131 7.56 8.99 -6.81
N ARG A 132 8.78 8.42 -6.78
CA ARG A 132 9.22 7.28 -7.59
C ARG A 132 10.06 6.32 -6.76
N THR A 133 10.01 5.01 -7.05
CA THR A 133 10.95 4.02 -6.52
C THR A 133 12.28 4.08 -7.27
N VAL A 134 13.29 3.40 -6.77
CA VAL A 134 14.58 3.25 -7.49
C VAL A 134 14.35 2.59 -8.86
N GLY A 135 13.51 1.55 -8.93
CA GLY A 135 13.18 0.90 -10.19
C GLY A 135 12.48 1.82 -11.18
N ASN A 136 11.59 2.70 -10.70
CA ASN A 136 10.95 3.71 -11.55
C ASN A 136 11.96 4.75 -12.09
N TRP A 137 13.00 5.10 -11.34
CA TRP A 137 14.06 5.97 -11.80
C TRP A 137 14.89 5.32 -12.90
N ILE A 138 15.33 4.07 -12.69
CA ILE A 138 16.14 3.31 -13.66
C ILE A 138 15.36 3.04 -14.95
N SER A 139 14.07 2.68 -14.85
CA SER A 139 13.23 2.36 -16.03
C SER A 139 12.62 3.58 -16.70
N ARG A 140 12.88 4.80 -16.20
CA ARG A 140 12.26 6.05 -16.67
C ARG A 140 10.74 5.98 -16.72
N THR A 141 10.15 5.47 -15.68
CA THR A 141 8.69 5.36 -15.56
C THR A 141 8.17 6.12 -14.35
N THR A 142 6.89 6.40 -14.35
CA THR A 142 6.16 6.91 -13.18
C THR A 142 4.76 6.36 -13.14
N TYR A 143 4.10 6.50 -12.00
CA TYR A 143 2.69 6.16 -11.86
C TYR A 143 1.82 7.40 -11.97
N VAL A 144 0.75 7.30 -12.76
CA VAL A 144 -0.24 8.36 -12.97
C VAL A 144 -1.64 7.77 -12.84
N ASN A 145 -2.54 8.49 -12.20
CA ASN A 145 -3.94 8.10 -12.11
C ASN A 145 -4.78 8.73 -13.26
N SER A 146 -6.06 8.33 -13.36
CA SER A 146 -7.01 8.88 -14.36
C SER A 146 -7.23 10.39 -14.30
N LYS A 147 -6.65 11.10 -13.33
CA LYS A 147 -6.71 12.56 -13.17
C LYS A 147 -5.37 13.24 -13.48
N SER A 148 -4.47 12.58 -14.20
CA SER A 148 -3.11 13.06 -14.48
C SER A 148 -2.28 13.38 -13.24
N LYS A 149 -2.65 12.82 -12.07
CA LYS A 149 -1.95 13.06 -10.79
C LYS A 149 -1.22 11.80 -10.35
N ARG A 150 -0.14 11.99 -9.61
CA ARG A 150 0.56 10.87 -8.95
C ARG A 150 -0.40 10.19 -7.95
N PRO A 151 -0.44 8.84 -7.90
CA PRO A 151 -1.22 8.13 -6.91
C PRO A 151 -0.66 8.38 -5.50
N HIS A 152 -1.47 8.08 -4.49
CA HIS A 152 -1.03 8.16 -3.11
C HIS A 152 0.11 7.17 -2.84
N GLN A 153 1.04 7.52 -1.96
CA GLN A 153 2.25 6.73 -1.65
C GLN A 153 1.95 5.31 -1.20
N SER A 154 0.84 5.12 -0.47
CA SER A 154 0.41 3.79 -0.05
C SER A 154 0.17 2.83 -1.23
N TYR A 155 -0.16 3.33 -2.43
CA TYR A 155 -0.25 2.50 -3.62
C TYR A 155 1.08 1.81 -3.94
N ILE A 156 2.17 2.57 -3.93
CA ILE A 156 3.52 2.05 -4.23
C ILE A 156 3.93 1.03 -3.18
N LEU A 157 3.63 1.31 -1.89
CA LEU A 157 3.90 0.42 -0.79
C LEU A 157 3.16 -0.93 -0.95
N PHE A 158 1.85 -0.90 -1.16
CA PHE A 158 1.06 -2.13 -1.34
C PHE A 158 1.46 -2.91 -2.58
N LYS A 159 1.72 -2.22 -3.69
CA LYS A 159 2.22 -2.85 -4.93
C LYS A 159 3.61 -3.49 -4.72
N GLY A 160 4.49 -2.83 -3.98
CA GLY A 160 5.83 -3.34 -3.64
C GLY A 160 5.81 -4.50 -2.65
N LEU A 161 4.83 -4.54 -1.74
CA LEU A 161 4.65 -5.63 -0.77
C LEU A 161 3.93 -6.85 -1.35
N THR A 162 3.47 -6.82 -2.60
CA THR A 162 2.78 -7.95 -3.23
C THR A 162 3.64 -9.22 -3.22
N PHE A 163 4.92 -9.12 -3.59
CA PHE A 163 5.84 -10.26 -3.59
C PHE A 163 6.05 -10.88 -2.20
N PRO A 164 6.43 -10.12 -1.14
CA PRO A 164 6.56 -10.69 0.19
C PRO A 164 5.25 -11.26 0.75
N PHE A 165 4.12 -10.69 0.43
CA PHE A 165 2.83 -11.24 0.84
C PHE A 165 2.57 -12.63 0.23
N ILE A 166 2.92 -12.83 -1.04
CA ILE A 166 2.84 -14.15 -1.68
C ILE A 166 3.79 -15.12 -0.98
N LEU A 167 5.05 -14.72 -0.79
CA LEU A 167 6.08 -15.59 -0.22
C LEU A 167 5.75 -15.99 1.21
N ILE A 168 5.44 -15.02 2.07
CA ILE A 168 5.05 -15.26 3.46
C ILE A 168 3.77 -16.10 3.52
N GLY A 169 2.77 -15.76 2.72
CA GLY A 169 1.53 -16.53 2.63
C GLY A 169 1.79 -17.99 2.28
N LEU A 170 2.62 -18.25 1.28
CA LEU A 170 2.97 -19.60 0.85
C LEU A 170 3.74 -20.36 1.95
N ILE A 171 4.74 -19.74 2.60
CA ILE A 171 5.48 -20.34 3.70
C ILE A 171 4.54 -20.70 4.85
N LEU A 172 3.63 -19.81 5.24
CA LEU A 172 2.67 -20.07 6.31
C LEU A 172 1.70 -21.20 5.95
N LEU A 173 1.23 -21.25 4.70
CA LEU A 173 0.36 -22.34 4.22
C LEU A 173 1.10 -23.69 4.25
N LEU A 174 2.35 -23.74 3.77
CA LEU A 174 3.18 -24.95 3.84
C LEU A 174 3.45 -25.37 5.29
N THR A 175 3.76 -24.42 6.18
CA THR A 175 3.96 -24.70 7.60
C THR A 175 2.68 -25.21 8.26
N ALA A 176 1.51 -24.67 7.88
CA ALA A 176 0.23 -25.14 8.39
C ALA A 176 -0.03 -26.60 8.02
N THR A 177 0.37 -27.06 6.83
CA THR A 177 0.26 -28.48 6.43
C THR A 177 1.14 -29.39 7.29
N SER A 178 2.38 -28.98 7.58
CA SER A 178 3.29 -29.77 8.42
C SER A 178 2.90 -29.79 9.90
N THR A 179 2.28 -28.71 10.41
CA THR A 179 1.80 -28.61 11.78
C THR A 179 0.48 -29.41 12.00
N GLY A 180 -0.24 -29.66 10.92
CA GLY A 180 -1.53 -30.34 10.92
C GLY A 180 -2.72 -29.40 11.15
N PHE A 181 -3.70 -29.48 10.26
CA PHE A 181 -4.91 -28.61 10.29
C PHE A 181 -5.84 -28.85 11.49
N GLY A 182 -5.67 -29.96 12.23
CA GLY A 182 -6.43 -30.25 13.45
C GLY A 182 -6.00 -29.40 14.66
N THR A 183 -4.78 -28.90 14.68
CA THR A 183 -4.21 -28.13 15.78
C THR A 183 -4.63 -26.66 15.75
N ASN A 184 -4.68 -25.99 16.89
CA ASN A 184 -4.98 -24.57 16.95
C ASN A 184 -3.89 -23.73 16.25
N SER A 185 -2.63 -24.13 16.37
CA SER A 185 -1.51 -23.50 15.68
C SER A 185 -1.62 -23.65 14.16
N GLY A 186 -1.96 -24.87 13.65
CA GLY A 186 -2.14 -25.10 12.23
C GLY A 186 -3.29 -24.27 11.64
N LYS A 187 -4.42 -24.16 12.37
CA LYS A 187 -5.55 -23.30 11.95
C LYS A 187 -5.18 -21.82 11.93
N ALA A 188 -4.41 -21.35 12.92
CA ALA A 188 -3.94 -19.97 12.95
C ALA A 188 -2.99 -19.66 11.77
N LEU A 189 -2.01 -20.53 11.51
CA LEU A 189 -1.08 -20.42 10.39
C LEU A 189 -1.82 -20.43 9.04
N LEU A 190 -2.80 -21.32 8.88
CA LEU A 190 -3.65 -21.37 7.69
C LEU A 190 -4.42 -20.06 7.49
N GLY A 191 -5.08 -19.55 8.54
CA GLY A 191 -5.85 -18.31 8.48
C GLY A 191 -4.97 -17.09 8.11
N ILE A 192 -3.80 -16.95 8.75
CA ILE A 192 -2.85 -15.87 8.46
C ILE A 192 -2.26 -16.04 7.07
N GLY A 193 -1.92 -17.26 6.66
CA GLY A 193 -1.38 -17.56 5.33
C GLY A 193 -2.37 -17.18 4.22
N ILE A 194 -3.66 -17.52 4.37
CA ILE A 194 -4.72 -17.10 3.44
C ILE A 194 -4.86 -15.57 3.43
N LEU A 195 -4.86 -14.94 4.61
CA LEU A 195 -4.97 -13.47 4.71
C LEU A 195 -3.81 -12.75 3.99
N MET A 196 -2.59 -13.27 4.09
CA MET A 196 -1.44 -12.72 3.40
C MET A 196 -1.48 -12.97 1.88
N ALA A 197 -1.90 -14.17 1.45
CA ALA A 197 -1.97 -14.52 0.04
C ALA A 197 -3.18 -13.91 -0.69
N ALA A 198 -4.25 -13.57 0.02
CA ALA A 198 -5.48 -13.06 -0.59
C ALA A 198 -5.32 -11.75 -1.38
N PRO A 199 -4.67 -10.68 -0.88
CA PRO A 199 -4.52 -9.44 -1.63
C PRO A 199 -3.77 -9.60 -2.97
N PRO A 200 -2.60 -10.28 -3.04
CA PRO A 200 -1.92 -10.57 -4.29
C PRO A 200 -2.75 -11.43 -5.25
N PHE A 201 -3.42 -12.45 -4.72
CA PHE A 201 -4.28 -13.31 -5.52
C PHE A 201 -5.46 -12.54 -6.13
N LEU A 202 -6.10 -11.68 -5.35
CA LEU A 202 -7.15 -10.79 -5.83
C LEU A 202 -6.61 -9.78 -6.85
N ASP A 203 -5.40 -9.24 -6.68
CA ASP A 203 -4.77 -8.33 -7.64
C ASP A 203 -4.59 -9.01 -9.00
N TYR A 204 -4.07 -10.26 -9.00
CA TYR A 204 -3.94 -11.08 -10.20
C TYR A 204 -5.31 -11.42 -10.81
N LEU A 205 -6.29 -11.79 -9.99
CA LEU A 205 -7.63 -12.15 -10.46
C LEU A 205 -8.32 -10.96 -11.12
N PHE A 206 -8.20 -9.76 -10.54
CA PHE A 206 -8.72 -8.53 -11.13
C PHE A 206 -8.06 -8.24 -12.47
N TYR A 207 -6.73 -8.35 -12.56
CA TYR A 207 -5.98 -8.21 -13.81
C TYR A 207 -6.45 -9.19 -14.88
N ARG A 208 -6.72 -10.45 -14.50
CA ARG A 208 -7.14 -11.50 -15.44
C ARG A 208 -8.60 -11.39 -15.89
N LEU A 209 -9.51 -11.02 -14.99
CA LEU A 209 -10.94 -10.96 -15.26
C LEU A 209 -11.39 -9.65 -15.89
N LYS A 210 -10.71 -8.55 -15.59
CA LYS A 210 -10.97 -7.27 -16.22
C LYS A 210 -10.15 -7.14 -17.50
N LYS A 211 -10.83 -6.72 -18.56
CA LYS A 211 -10.21 -6.49 -19.88
C LYS A 211 -9.42 -5.17 -19.97
N ASP A 212 -9.26 -4.46 -18.84
CA ASP A 212 -8.65 -3.14 -18.74
C ASP A 212 -7.19 -3.19 -18.21
N ASP A 213 -6.58 -4.38 -18.14
CA ASP A 213 -5.20 -4.63 -17.68
C ASP A 213 -4.87 -4.01 -16.32
N MET A 214 -5.89 -3.81 -15.48
CA MET A 214 -5.76 -3.22 -14.16
C MET A 214 -5.91 -4.26 -13.06
N GLY A 215 -4.94 -4.31 -12.16
CA GLY A 215 -5.01 -5.08 -10.92
C GLY A 215 -6.00 -4.48 -9.90
N LEU A 216 -6.13 -5.16 -8.77
CA LEU A 216 -6.95 -4.70 -7.65
C LEU A 216 -6.47 -3.33 -7.15
N TRP A 217 -5.17 -3.19 -6.92
CA TRP A 217 -4.57 -1.95 -6.43
C TRP A 217 -4.74 -0.81 -7.43
N ASP A 218 -4.53 -1.07 -8.71
CA ASP A 218 -4.69 -0.08 -9.78
C ASP A 218 -6.13 0.45 -9.81
N THR A 219 -7.10 -0.46 -9.65
CA THR A 219 -8.53 -0.11 -9.60
C THR A 219 -8.91 0.66 -8.34
N LEU A 220 -8.39 0.24 -7.18
CA LEU A 220 -8.71 0.84 -5.87
C LEU A 220 -8.23 2.30 -5.78
N TYR A 221 -7.04 2.58 -6.30
CA TYR A 221 -6.44 3.92 -6.30
C TYR A 221 -6.88 4.81 -7.46
N GLY A 222 -7.97 4.47 -8.11
CA GLY A 222 -8.63 5.37 -9.07
C GLY A 222 -8.27 5.13 -10.54
N GLY A 223 -7.67 3.99 -10.88
CA GLY A 223 -7.07 3.69 -12.17
C GLY A 223 -5.66 4.26 -12.20
N VAL A 224 -4.67 3.40 -12.02
CA VAL A 224 -3.26 3.80 -12.03
C VAL A 224 -2.57 3.09 -13.17
N TRP A 225 -1.88 3.86 -13.99
CA TRP A 225 -1.06 3.38 -15.09
C TRP A 225 0.40 3.68 -14.84
N MET A 226 1.25 2.84 -15.35
CA MET A 226 2.67 3.10 -15.44
C MET A 226 2.95 3.75 -16.81
N VAL A 227 3.52 4.94 -16.77
CA VAL A 227 3.77 5.78 -17.95
C VAL A 227 5.24 6.09 -18.10
N ARG A 228 5.68 6.31 -19.34
CA ARG A 228 7.04 6.77 -19.64
C ARG A 228 7.23 8.19 -19.14
N THR A 229 8.43 8.51 -18.72
CA THR A 229 8.83 9.88 -18.36
C THR A 229 10.06 10.28 -19.13
N THR A 230 10.08 11.54 -19.57
CA THR A 230 11.28 12.19 -20.07
C THR A 230 12.29 12.39 -18.96
N LYS A 231 13.55 12.68 -19.31
CA LYS A 231 14.60 13.03 -18.33
C LYS A 231 14.13 14.15 -17.41
N THR A 232 14.39 14.00 -16.13
CA THR A 232 14.04 15.04 -15.16
C THR A 232 15.19 16.02 -15.08
N ALA A 233 14.99 17.26 -15.55
CA ALA A 233 16.00 18.31 -15.51
C ALA A 233 16.52 18.62 -14.08
N GLU A 234 15.76 18.24 -13.06
CA GLU A 234 16.05 18.46 -11.64
C GLU A 234 16.86 17.33 -10.98
N ALA A 235 17.15 16.23 -11.70
CA ALA A 235 17.92 15.14 -11.13
C ALA A 235 19.34 15.58 -10.77
N LYS A 236 19.66 15.59 -9.47
CA LYS A 236 20.97 15.99 -8.94
C LYS A 236 21.61 14.85 -8.15
N GLY A 237 22.92 14.84 -8.09
CA GLY A 237 23.69 13.89 -7.27
C GLY A 237 23.45 12.43 -7.69
N TRP A 238 23.09 11.58 -6.74
CA TRP A 238 22.91 10.14 -6.96
C TRP A 238 21.68 9.79 -7.82
N LEU A 239 20.64 10.63 -7.84
CA LEU A 239 19.48 10.43 -8.73
C LEU A 239 19.90 10.51 -10.20
N LYS A 240 20.86 11.40 -10.55
CA LYS A 240 21.43 11.47 -11.89
C LYS A 240 22.11 10.16 -12.29
N ARG A 241 22.75 9.47 -11.34
CA ARG A 241 23.37 8.16 -11.61
C ARG A 241 22.32 7.09 -11.92
N LEU A 242 21.14 7.12 -11.25
CA LEU A 242 20.03 6.21 -11.57
C LEU A 242 19.47 6.48 -12.97
N GLU A 243 19.37 7.76 -13.39
CA GLU A 243 18.97 8.10 -14.75
C GLU A 243 20.00 7.63 -15.79
N GLN A 244 21.31 7.71 -15.47
CA GLN A 244 22.37 7.18 -16.34
C GLN A 244 22.28 5.66 -16.54
N LEU A 245 21.87 4.91 -15.49
CA LEU A 245 21.59 3.48 -15.63
C LEU A 245 20.38 3.24 -16.55
N GLY A 246 19.39 4.12 -16.50
CA GLY A 246 18.26 4.10 -17.44
C GLY A 246 18.70 4.39 -18.88
N ASP A 247 19.63 5.37 -19.09
CA ASP A 247 20.22 5.66 -20.39
C ASP A 247 20.95 4.45 -20.97
N TYR A 248 21.71 3.77 -20.12
CA TYR A 248 22.40 2.55 -20.51
C TYR A 248 21.41 1.42 -20.92
N SER A 249 20.36 1.22 -20.12
CA SER A 249 19.32 0.22 -20.43
C SER A 249 18.61 0.52 -21.76
N ASP A 250 18.36 1.79 -22.03
CA ASP A 250 17.74 2.25 -23.29
C ASP A 250 18.68 2.05 -24.48
N SER A 251 19.98 2.37 -24.32
CA SER A 251 20.99 2.16 -25.36
C SER A 251 21.19 0.67 -25.70
N GLN A 252 20.94 -0.24 -24.78
CA GLN A 252 20.93 -1.68 -25.02
C GLN A 252 19.63 -2.19 -25.67
N GLY A 253 18.67 -1.31 -25.95
CA GLY A 253 17.39 -1.67 -26.54
C GLY A 253 16.40 -2.36 -25.61
N TRP A 254 16.68 -2.42 -24.29
CA TRP A 254 15.82 -3.11 -23.31
C TRP A 254 14.46 -2.40 -23.09
N PHE A 255 14.32 -1.16 -23.55
CA PHE A 255 13.06 -0.42 -23.48
C PHE A 255 12.19 -0.56 -24.74
N LYS A 256 12.70 -1.23 -25.81
CA LYS A 256 11.91 -1.50 -26.99
C LYS A 256 10.89 -2.60 -26.72
N ASP A 257 9.68 -2.46 -27.21
CA ASP A 257 8.72 -3.57 -27.28
C ASP A 257 9.12 -4.46 -28.46
N GLY A 258 9.16 -5.78 -28.27
CA GLY A 258 9.58 -6.74 -29.29
C GLY A 258 8.67 -6.83 -30.53
N ASP A 259 7.60 -6.02 -30.55
CA ASP A 259 6.63 -5.97 -31.64
C ASP A 259 6.93 -4.82 -32.64
N GLU A 260 7.98 -4.00 -32.38
CA GLU A 260 8.52 -3.04 -33.37
C GLU A 260 9.61 -3.72 -34.24
N GLU A 261 9.32 -4.88 -34.81
CA GLU A 261 10.03 -5.32 -35.99
C GLU A 261 9.66 -4.35 -37.12
N GLU A 262 10.65 -3.56 -37.59
CA GLU A 262 10.48 -2.67 -38.74
C GLU A 262 9.89 -3.47 -39.92
N PRO A 263 8.73 -3.10 -40.46
CA PRO A 263 8.25 -3.69 -41.71
C PRO A 263 9.07 -3.07 -42.82
N GLY A 264 10.29 -3.56 -43.08
CA GLY A 264 11.11 -2.93 -44.10
C GLY A 264 12.49 -3.49 -44.40
N ALA A 265 12.86 -4.67 -43.89
CA ALA A 265 14.13 -5.29 -44.30
C ALA A 265 13.89 -6.61 -45.04
N ALA A 266 13.11 -6.54 -46.13
CA ALA A 266 13.00 -7.59 -47.12
C ALA A 266 12.97 -6.93 -48.49
N GLU A 267 14.14 -6.50 -49.00
CA GLU A 267 14.49 -6.35 -50.37
C GLU A 267 15.83 -7.04 -50.66
#